data_f1bb46019bde7f152a47dd1da7f8dc49
#
_entry.id   f1bb46019bde7f152a47dd1da7f8dc49
#
_cell.length_a   1.000
_cell.length_b   1.000
_cell.length_c   1.000
_cell.angle_alpha   90.00
_cell.angle_beta   90.00
_cell.angle_gamma   90.00
#
_symmetry.space_group_name_H-M   'P 1'
#
loop_
_entity.id
_entity.type
_entity.pdbx_description
1 polymer ?
#
loop_
_entity_poly.entity_id
_entity_poly.type
_entity_poly.pdbx_seq_one_letter_code
_entity_poly.pdbx_strand_id
1 'polypeptide(L)'
;PINYILLSLGVIIGYFFGVLMAPKLSLSPDSITTQGVVVFLMVFAVLLLDFIIRKNNVTKNNNFVILLFVLFVLLVPQVYNAPKLILANIFVLLATRRILSLTTEKNTIKKIFDATMYITLASFCYGWTILFFVVLYPAIINKTKFNITYVFIPIVGFLGITSIAVAYQFVVTDSY
;
A
#
# COMPACT_ATOMS: atom_id res chain seq x y z
N PRO A 1 -8.41 -17.93 14.19
CA PRO A 1 -7.41 -18.47 13.25
C PRO A 1 -8.05 -18.87 11.91
N ILE A 2 -9.21 -19.53 11.93
CA ILE A 2 -9.90 -20.06 10.73
C ILE A 2 -10.17 -18.97 9.69
N ASN A 3 -10.54 -17.77 10.10
CA ASN A 3 -10.88 -16.68 9.19
C ASN A 3 -9.70 -16.22 8.32
N TYR A 4 -8.44 -16.32 8.80
CA TYR A 4 -7.27 -15.96 7.99
C TYR A 4 -7.00 -16.96 6.89
N ILE A 5 -7.19 -18.24 7.21
CA ILE A 5 -7.03 -19.34 6.25
C ILE A 5 -8.08 -19.18 5.14
N LEU A 6 -9.33 -18.88 5.49
CA LEU A 6 -10.40 -18.66 4.53
C LEU A 6 -10.14 -17.42 3.64
N LEU A 7 -9.62 -16.34 4.23
CA LEU A 7 -9.34 -15.11 3.48
C LEU A 7 -8.13 -15.26 2.56
N SER A 8 -7.06 -15.93 3.01
CA SER A 8 -5.91 -16.24 2.16
C SER A 8 -6.27 -17.24 1.05
N LEU A 9 -7.09 -18.24 1.34
CA LEU A 9 -7.67 -19.12 0.32
C LEU A 9 -8.52 -18.34 -0.68
N GLY A 10 -9.33 -17.36 -0.25
CA GLY A 10 -10.09 -16.50 -1.13
C GLY A 10 -9.22 -15.74 -2.12
N VAL A 11 -8.08 -15.21 -1.69
CA VAL A 11 -7.11 -14.54 -2.57
C VAL A 11 -6.50 -15.51 -3.58
N ILE A 12 -6.15 -16.72 -3.15
CA ILE A 12 -5.60 -17.77 -4.02
C ILE A 12 -6.64 -18.23 -5.04
N ILE A 13 -7.88 -18.45 -4.63
CA ILE A 13 -8.99 -18.80 -5.53
C ILE A 13 -9.22 -17.67 -6.54
N GLY A 14 -9.21 -16.41 -6.09
CA GLY A 14 -9.33 -15.24 -6.95
C GLY A 14 -8.23 -15.16 -8.00
N TYR A 15 -7.01 -15.52 -7.62
CA TYR A 15 -5.89 -15.63 -8.55
C TYR A 15 -6.16 -16.68 -9.65
N PHE A 16 -6.55 -17.91 -9.27
CA PHE A 16 -6.89 -18.94 -10.25
C PHE A 16 -8.03 -18.51 -11.18
N PHE A 17 -9.05 -17.84 -10.63
CA PHE A 17 -10.14 -17.29 -11.43
C PHE A 17 -9.65 -16.20 -12.40
N GLY A 18 -8.76 -15.32 -11.93
CA GLY A 18 -8.13 -14.29 -12.77
C GLY A 18 -7.29 -14.86 -13.89
N VAL A 19 -6.56 -15.95 -13.63
CA VAL A 19 -5.79 -16.70 -14.65
C VAL A 19 -6.71 -17.33 -15.69
N LEU A 20 -7.82 -17.92 -15.29
CA LEU A 20 -8.79 -18.53 -16.21
C LEU A 20 -9.49 -17.50 -17.10
N MET A 21 -9.74 -16.29 -16.59
CA MET A 21 -10.40 -15.20 -17.33
C MET A 21 -9.45 -14.41 -18.25
N ALA A 22 -8.13 -14.50 -18.03
CA ALA A 22 -7.12 -13.80 -18.81
C ALA A 22 -6.21 -14.79 -19.57
N PRO A 23 -6.61 -15.29 -20.76
CA PRO A 23 -5.91 -16.36 -21.50
C PRO A 23 -4.52 -15.96 -22.05
N LYS A 24 -4.01 -14.77 -21.74
CA LYS A 24 -2.65 -14.30 -22.13
C LYS A 24 -1.54 -14.71 -21.16
N LEU A 25 -1.84 -15.51 -20.13
CA LEU A 25 -0.80 -16.01 -19.25
C LEU A 25 -0.04 -17.15 -19.97
N SER A 26 1.07 -16.79 -20.60
CA SER A 26 2.04 -17.78 -21.08
C SER A 26 2.63 -18.50 -19.85
N LEU A 27 2.59 -19.83 -19.85
CA LEU A 27 3.23 -20.70 -18.84
C LEU A 27 4.75 -20.77 -19.09
N SER A 28 5.41 -19.61 -19.25
CA SER A 28 6.87 -19.54 -19.27
C SER A 28 7.42 -19.60 -17.83
N PRO A 29 8.61 -20.14 -17.57
CA PRO A 29 9.21 -20.16 -16.25
C PRO A 29 9.29 -18.78 -15.59
N ASP A 30 9.57 -17.72 -16.37
CA ASP A 30 9.62 -16.34 -15.90
C ASP A 30 8.23 -15.82 -15.50
N SER A 31 7.17 -16.28 -16.15
CA SER A 31 5.80 -15.90 -15.78
C SER A 31 5.36 -16.58 -14.48
N ILE A 32 5.77 -17.83 -14.22
CA ILE A 32 5.44 -18.57 -12.99
C ILE A 32 6.08 -17.91 -11.77
N THR A 33 7.33 -17.47 -11.88
CA THR A 33 8.01 -16.76 -10.79
C THR A 33 7.34 -15.42 -10.47
N THR A 34 7.01 -14.63 -11.50
CA THR A 34 6.30 -13.35 -11.35
C THR A 34 4.93 -13.54 -10.73
N GLN A 35 4.20 -14.57 -11.13
CA GLN A 35 2.88 -14.91 -10.58
C GLN A 35 2.96 -15.34 -9.11
N GLY A 36 3.98 -16.12 -8.74
CA GLY A 36 4.23 -16.50 -7.35
C GLY A 36 4.48 -15.26 -6.46
N VAL A 37 5.26 -14.30 -6.95
CA VAL A 37 5.49 -13.02 -6.25
C VAL A 37 4.19 -12.23 -6.11
N VAL A 38 3.36 -12.16 -7.13
CA VAL A 38 2.07 -11.45 -7.11
C VAL A 38 1.14 -12.03 -6.05
N VAL A 39 0.99 -13.36 -5.99
CA VAL A 39 0.15 -14.02 -4.99
C VAL A 39 0.70 -13.78 -3.58
N PHE A 40 2.02 -13.89 -3.41
CA PHE A 40 2.67 -13.60 -2.13
C PHE A 40 2.41 -12.17 -1.66
N LEU A 41 2.58 -11.19 -2.53
CA LEU A 41 2.32 -9.78 -2.22
C LEU A 41 0.84 -9.52 -1.88
N MET A 42 -0.09 -10.19 -2.55
CA MET A 42 -1.53 -10.08 -2.24
C MET A 42 -1.87 -10.66 -0.86
N VAL A 43 -1.37 -11.85 -0.56
CA VAL A 43 -1.55 -12.44 0.79
C VAL A 43 -0.92 -11.54 1.84
N PHE A 44 0.27 -11.02 1.58
CA PHE A 44 0.92 -10.06 2.48
C PHE A 44 0.09 -8.79 2.68
N ALA A 45 -0.53 -8.23 1.64
CA ALA A 45 -1.40 -7.07 1.74
C ALA A 45 -2.62 -7.33 2.65
N VAL A 46 -3.24 -8.51 2.55
CA VAL A 46 -4.37 -8.92 3.41
C VAL A 46 -3.92 -9.02 4.88
N LEU A 47 -2.78 -9.67 5.13
CA LEU A 47 -2.24 -9.81 6.49
C LEU A 47 -1.84 -8.45 7.08
N LEU A 48 -1.26 -7.57 6.26
CA LEU A 48 -0.89 -6.21 6.65
C LEU A 48 -2.14 -5.39 7.00
N LEU A 49 -3.20 -5.49 6.21
CA LEU A 49 -4.48 -4.83 6.46
C LEU A 49 -5.08 -5.28 7.80
N ASP A 50 -5.12 -6.59 8.07
CA ASP A 50 -5.58 -7.14 9.33
C ASP A 50 -4.77 -6.61 10.53
N PHE A 51 -3.44 -6.64 10.40
CA PHE A 51 -2.55 -6.09 11.43
C PHE A 51 -2.85 -4.61 11.71
N ILE A 52 -3.09 -3.79 10.67
CA ILE A 52 -3.42 -2.37 10.82
C ILE A 52 -4.74 -2.18 11.57
N ILE A 53 -5.77 -2.93 11.18
CA ILE A 53 -7.11 -2.85 11.78
C ILE A 53 -7.05 -3.19 13.27
N ARG A 54 -6.41 -4.30 13.63
CA ARG A 54 -6.31 -4.76 15.02
C ARG A 54 -5.47 -3.85 15.88
N LYS A 55 -4.30 -3.44 15.38
CA LYS A 55 -3.39 -2.58 16.14
C LYS A 55 -3.98 -1.21 16.45
N ASN A 56 -4.80 -0.67 15.56
CA ASN A 56 -5.38 0.68 15.72
C ASN A 56 -6.84 0.65 16.19
N ASN A 57 -7.39 -0.53 16.52
CA ASN A 57 -8.80 -0.70 16.93
C ASN A 57 -9.79 0.02 15.99
N VAL A 58 -9.56 -0.08 14.67
CA VAL A 58 -10.36 0.62 13.65
C VAL A 58 -11.79 0.08 13.63
N THR A 59 -11.94 -1.22 13.89
CA THR A 59 -13.26 -1.88 13.94
C THR A 59 -13.41 -2.72 15.20
N LYS A 60 -14.64 -2.78 15.74
CA LYS A 60 -14.97 -3.61 16.90
C LYS A 60 -15.00 -5.09 16.49
N ASN A 61 -13.91 -5.81 16.69
CA ASN A 61 -13.80 -7.28 16.60
C ASN A 61 -14.52 -7.96 15.43
N ASN A 62 -14.63 -7.29 14.27
CA ASN A 62 -15.21 -7.87 13.09
C ASN A 62 -14.19 -7.88 11.93
N ASN A 63 -14.36 -8.83 11.02
CA ASN A 63 -13.48 -9.01 9.87
C ASN A 63 -14.08 -8.43 8.57
N PHE A 64 -15.11 -7.57 8.66
CA PHE A 64 -15.80 -7.04 7.48
C PHE A 64 -14.88 -6.26 6.54
N VAL A 65 -13.92 -5.50 7.08
CA VAL A 65 -13.00 -4.70 6.25
C VAL A 65 -12.11 -5.62 5.39
N ILE A 66 -11.64 -6.73 5.98
CA ILE A 66 -10.79 -7.68 5.27
C ILE A 66 -11.61 -8.44 4.22
N LEU A 67 -12.83 -8.86 4.59
CA LEU A 67 -13.75 -9.50 3.68
C LEU A 67 -14.08 -8.59 2.49
N LEU A 68 -14.35 -7.31 2.75
CA LEU A 68 -14.61 -6.31 1.71
C LEU A 68 -13.39 -6.15 0.79
N PHE A 69 -12.18 -6.08 1.34
CA PHE A 69 -10.95 -5.99 0.56
C PHE A 69 -10.79 -7.21 -0.36
N VAL A 70 -10.97 -8.43 0.16
CA VAL A 70 -10.88 -9.66 -0.63
C VAL A 70 -11.96 -9.68 -1.71
N LEU A 71 -13.20 -9.26 -1.41
CA LEU A 71 -14.26 -9.16 -2.41
C LEU A 71 -13.91 -8.18 -3.53
N PHE A 72 -13.34 -7.00 -3.23
CA PHE A 72 -12.89 -6.06 -4.26
C PHE A 72 -11.79 -6.66 -5.14
N VAL A 73 -10.85 -7.39 -4.56
CA VAL A 73 -9.80 -8.08 -5.32
C VAL A 73 -10.39 -9.15 -6.25
N LEU A 74 -11.42 -9.89 -5.79
CA LEU A 74 -12.12 -10.89 -6.60
C LEU A 74 -12.92 -10.26 -7.75
N LEU A 75 -13.50 -9.07 -7.53
CA LEU A 75 -14.27 -8.35 -8.56
C LEU A 75 -13.39 -7.76 -9.67
N VAL A 76 -12.09 -7.52 -9.38
CA VAL A 76 -11.16 -6.92 -10.34
C VAL A 76 -9.95 -7.84 -10.55
N PRO A 77 -10.14 -8.99 -11.23
CA PRO A 77 -9.07 -9.98 -11.41
C PRO A 77 -7.85 -9.46 -12.19
N GLN A 78 -8.01 -8.37 -12.95
CA GLN A 78 -6.91 -7.71 -13.69
C GLN A 78 -5.81 -7.18 -12.74
N VAL A 79 -6.08 -7.00 -11.45
CA VAL A 79 -5.09 -6.58 -10.43
C VAL A 79 -3.93 -7.57 -10.37
N TYR A 80 -4.18 -8.87 -10.57
CA TYR A 80 -3.13 -9.90 -10.55
C TYR A 80 -2.10 -9.76 -11.68
N ASN A 81 -2.46 -9.06 -12.77
CA ASN A 81 -1.57 -8.78 -13.89
C ASN A 81 -0.80 -7.45 -13.74
N ALA A 82 -0.97 -6.76 -12.61
CA ALA A 82 -0.37 -5.45 -12.36
C ALA A 82 0.47 -5.44 -11.05
N PRO A 83 1.65 -6.08 -11.03
CA PRO A 83 2.48 -6.18 -9.81
C PRO A 83 2.86 -4.81 -9.23
N LYS A 84 3.07 -3.81 -10.08
CA LYS A 84 3.34 -2.43 -9.63
C LYS A 84 2.17 -1.84 -8.84
N LEU A 85 0.93 -2.14 -9.23
CA LEU A 85 -0.27 -1.67 -8.53
C LEU A 85 -0.39 -2.32 -7.15
N ILE A 86 -0.07 -3.63 -7.04
CA ILE A 86 -0.09 -4.36 -5.78
C ILE A 86 0.97 -3.79 -4.82
N LEU A 87 2.16 -3.52 -5.35
CA LEU A 87 3.25 -2.91 -4.57
C LEU A 87 2.86 -1.50 -4.09
N ALA A 88 2.26 -0.68 -4.95
CA ALA A 88 1.72 0.62 -4.58
C ALA A 88 0.68 0.51 -3.46
N ASN A 89 -0.24 -0.47 -3.53
CA ASN A 89 -1.24 -0.72 -2.49
C ASN A 89 -0.58 -1.07 -1.14
N ILE A 90 0.48 -1.88 -1.13
CA ILE A 90 1.22 -2.20 0.10
C ILE A 90 1.81 -0.93 0.73
N PHE A 91 2.42 -0.06 -0.07
CA PHE A 91 2.94 1.22 0.43
C PHE A 91 1.82 2.13 0.96
N VAL A 92 0.67 2.19 0.29
CA VAL A 92 -0.50 2.93 0.78
C VAL A 92 -1.01 2.35 2.10
N LEU A 93 -1.02 1.03 2.29
CA LEU A 93 -1.37 0.40 3.56
C LEU A 93 -0.37 0.77 4.67
N LEU A 94 0.92 0.79 4.37
CA LEU A 94 1.96 1.21 5.32
C LEU A 94 1.80 2.70 5.69
N ALA A 95 1.49 3.57 4.72
CA ALA A 95 1.15 4.97 4.97
C ALA A 95 -0.08 5.10 5.88
N THR A 96 -1.15 4.37 5.57
CA THR A 96 -2.38 4.33 6.37
C THR A 96 -2.10 3.93 7.82
N ARG A 97 -1.25 2.93 8.04
CA ARG A 97 -0.80 2.54 9.38
C ARG A 97 -0.17 3.70 10.13
N ARG A 98 0.70 4.48 9.47
CA ARG A 98 1.35 5.65 10.08
C ARG A 98 0.35 6.77 10.37
N ILE A 99 -0.55 7.03 9.43
CA ILE A 99 -1.61 8.03 9.58
C ILE A 99 -2.52 7.69 10.76
N LEU A 100 -2.95 6.44 10.89
CA LEU A 100 -3.78 6.00 12.01
C LEU A 100 -3.05 6.11 13.35
N SER A 101 -1.73 5.89 13.36
CA SER A 101 -0.91 6.00 14.57
C SER A 101 -0.63 7.44 15.04
N LEU A 102 -1.04 8.47 14.29
CA LEU A 102 -0.91 9.88 14.70
C LEU A 102 -1.76 10.23 15.94
N THR A 103 -2.78 9.43 16.25
CA THR A 103 -3.58 9.59 17.47
C THR A 103 -2.75 9.51 18.75
N THR A 104 -1.62 8.82 18.74
CA THR A 104 -0.66 8.83 19.84
C THR A 104 0.38 9.91 19.56
N GLU A 105 0.39 10.99 20.34
CA GLU A 105 1.26 12.18 20.13
C GLU A 105 2.77 11.90 20.24
N LYS A 106 3.17 10.66 20.44
CA LYS A 106 4.57 10.25 20.56
C LYS A 106 5.24 10.18 19.18
N ASN A 107 6.35 10.92 18.99
CA ASN A 107 7.14 10.92 17.76
C ASN A 107 6.33 11.32 16.49
N THR A 108 5.48 12.33 16.61
CA THR A 108 4.59 12.78 15.53
C THR A 108 5.33 13.15 14.26
N ILE A 109 6.44 13.89 14.35
CA ILE A 109 7.28 14.30 13.20
C ILE A 109 7.72 13.07 12.39
N LYS A 110 8.27 12.07 13.08
CA LYS A 110 8.73 10.82 12.45
C LYS A 110 7.59 10.08 11.75
N LYS A 111 6.41 10.03 12.37
CA LYS A 111 5.25 9.34 11.79
C LYS A 111 4.73 10.04 10.54
N ILE A 112 4.70 11.38 10.52
CA ILE A 112 4.30 12.17 9.35
C ILE A 112 5.32 11.96 8.23
N PHE A 113 6.61 12.01 8.54
CA PHE A 113 7.66 11.77 7.56
C PHE A 113 7.60 10.37 6.98
N ASP A 114 7.44 9.33 7.82
CA ASP A 114 7.29 7.94 7.37
C ASP A 114 6.05 7.77 6.46
N ALA A 115 4.91 8.40 6.82
CA ALA A 115 3.70 8.36 5.99
C ALA A 115 3.95 9.01 4.62
N THR A 116 4.60 10.17 4.60
CA THR A 116 4.99 10.85 3.37
C THR A 116 5.90 9.99 2.50
N MET A 117 6.91 9.36 3.11
CA MET A 117 7.83 8.47 2.42
C MET A 117 7.07 7.32 1.72
N TYR A 118 6.15 6.66 2.42
CA TYR A 118 5.38 5.57 1.83
C TYR A 118 4.44 6.05 0.71
N ILE A 119 3.79 7.22 0.84
CA ILE A 119 2.95 7.79 -0.23
C ILE A 119 3.80 8.11 -1.47
N THR A 120 4.98 8.68 -1.28
CA THR A 120 5.90 9.01 -2.39
C THR A 120 6.41 7.75 -3.08
N LEU A 121 6.81 6.72 -2.33
CA LEU A 121 7.20 5.43 -2.91
C LEU A 121 6.03 4.75 -3.66
N ALA A 122 4.82 4.83 -3.12
CA ALA A 122 3.62 4.35 -3.82
C ALA A 122 3.41 5.09 -5.14
N SER A 123 3.64 6.42 -5.18
CA SER A 123 3.46 7.23 -6.39
C SER A 123 4.45 6.90 -7.49
N PHE A 124 5.64 6.42 -7.17
CA PHE A 124 6.60 5.91 -8.16
C PHE A 124 6.13 4.58 -8.79
N CYS A 125 5.40 3.77 -8.04
CA CYS A 125 4.81 2.54 -8.58
C CYS A 125 3.53 2.82 -9.38
N TYR A 126 2.67 3.73 -8.90
CA TYR A 126 1.40 4.08 -9.50
C TYR A 126 1.07 5.56 -9.22
N GLY A 127 1.19 6.42 -10.23
CA GLY A 127 1.16 7.88 -10.08
C GLY A 127 -0.07 8.44 -9.35
N TRP A 128 -1.25 7.84 -9.52
CA TRP A 128 -2.49 8.29 -8.86
C TRP A 128 -2.46 8.17 -7.33
N THR A 129 -1.56 7.38 -6.76
CA THR A 129 -1.43 7.27 -5.29
C THR A 129 -0.94 8.55 -4.63
N ILE A 130 -0.43 9.52 -5.39
CA ILE A 130 -0.09 10.87 -4.89
C ILE A 130 -1.33 11.56 -4.27
N LEU A 131 -2.54 11.24 -4.76
CA LEU A 131 -3.78 11.77 -4.19
C LEU A 131 -3.98 11.38 -2.73
N PHE A 132 -3.25 10.39 -2.23
CA PHE A 132 -3.32 9.99 -0.82
C PHE A 132 -2.80 11.06 0.15
N PHE A 133 -2.09 12.08 -0.35
CA PHE A 133 -1.80 13.29 0.42
C PHE A 133 -3.07 14.01 0.89
N VAL A 134 -4.16 13.94 0.12
CA VAL A 134 -5.48 14.47 0.52
C VAL A 134 -6.00 13.81 1.80
N VAL A 135 -5.59 12.57 2.09
CA VAL A 135 -5.93 11.87 3.35
C VAL A 135 -4.95 12.23 4.46
N LEU A 136 -3.67 12.44 4.12
CA LEU A 136 -2.63 12.75 5.10
C LEU A 136 -2.85 14.12 5.76
N TYR A 137 -3.16 15.17 5.00
CA TYR A 137 -3.31 16.53 5.53
C TYR A 137 -4.46 16.67 6.54
N PRO A 138 -5.69 16.22 6.28
CA PRO A 138 -6.74 16.23 7.28
C PRO A 138 -6.40 15.40 8.52
N ALA A 139 -5.69 14.29 8.34
CA ALA A 139 -5.26 13.47 9.48
C ALA A 139 -4.25 14.21 10.38
N ILE A 140 -3.34 14.99 9.80
CA ILE A 140 -2.42 15.85 10.58
C ILE A 140 -3.23 16.88 11.37
N ILE A 141 -4.16 17.59 10.73
CA ILE A 141 -4.95 18.65 11.35
C ILE A 141 -5.83 18.11 12.48
N ASN A 142 -6.49 16.97 12.26
CA ASN A 142 -7.50 16.46 13.20
C ASN A 142 -6.92 15.58 14.33
N LYS A 143 -5.77 14.93 14.10
CA LYS A 143 -5.23 13.94 15.05
C LYS A 143 -4.01 14.40 15.84
N THR A 144 -3.45 15.56 15.50
CA THR A 144 -2.30 16.14 16.21
C THR A 144 -2.68 17.50 16.81
N LYS A 145 -1.96 17.91 17.87
CA LYS A 145 -2.01 19.33 18.28
C LYS A 145 -1.48 20.15 17.11
N PHE A 146 -2.32 21.04 16.60
CA PHE A 146 -1.97 21.83 15.40
C PHE A 146 -0.65 22.58 15.60
N ASN A 147 0.34 22.23 14.79
CA ASN A 147 1.60 22.94 14.69
C ASN A 147 1.90 23.11 13.20
N ILE A 148 2.14 24.35 12.79
CA ILE A 148 2.42 24.68 11.40
C ILE A 148 3.59 23.84 10.83
N THR A 149 4.57 23.49 11.66
CA THR A 149 5.69 22.66 11.29
C THR A 149 5.25 21.30 10.74
N TYR A 150 4.17 20.71 11.28
CA TYR A 150 3.67 19.41 10.83
C TYR A 150 3.11 19.44 9.40
N VAL A 151 2.62 20.60 8.95
CA VAL A 151 2.11 20.80 7.59
C VAL A 151 3.25 20.85 6.57
N PHE A 152 4.43 21.36 6.96
CA PHE A 152 5.58 21.43 6.06
C PHE A 152 6.34 20.12 5.91
N ILE A 153 6.27 19.21 6.90
CA ILE A 153 6.98 17.93 6.85
C ILE A 153 6.66 17.10 5.59
N PRO A 154 5.38 16.94 5.16
CA PRO A 154 5.06 16.23 3.93
C PRO A 154 5.70 16.85 2.68
N ILE A 155 5.77 18.16 2.60
CA ILE A 155 6.36 18.87 1.45
C ILE A 155 7.86 18.58 1.39
N VAL A 156 8.56 18.78 2.51
CA VAL A 156 10.01 18.54 2.60
C VAL A 156 10.33 17.06 2.36
N GLY A 157 9.54 16.16 2.94
CA GLY A 157 9.71 14.71 2.74
C GLY A 157 9.50 14.30 1.28
N PHE A 158 8.47 14.80 0.62
CA PHE A 158 8.21 14.54 -0.79
C PHE A 158 9.35 15.05 -1.68
N LEU A 159 9.77 16.30 -1.50
CA LEU A 159 10.88 16.89 -2.27
C LEU A 159 12.20 16.15 -2.04
N GLY A 160 12.49 15.76 -0.81
CA GLY A 160 13.72 15.02 -0.49
C GLY A 160 13.77 13.65 -1.16
N ILE A 161 12.69 12.89 -1.11
CA ILE A 161 12.63 11.56 -1.70
C ILE A 161 12.63 11.62 -3.23
N THR A 162 11.89 12.57 -3.81
CA THR A 162 11.89 12.75 -5.27
C THR A 162 13.25 13.20 -5.78
N SER A 163 13.97 14.09 -5.07
CA SER A 163 15.33 14.50 -5.46
C SER A 163 16.32 13.33 -5.46
N ILE A 164 16.24 12.43 -4.46
CA ILE A 164 17.06 11.21 -4.41
C ILE A 164 16.72 10.29 -5.59
N ALA A 165 15.43 10.10 -5.89
CA ALA A 165 15.00 9.25 -7.00
C ALA A 165 15.46 9.79 -8.36
N VAL A 166 15.40 11.11 -8.56
CA VAL A 166 15.89 11.78 -9.78
C VAL A 166 17.40 11.64 -9.89
N ALA A 167 18.15 11.89 -8.79
CA ALA A 167 19.60 11.72 -8.78
C ALA A 167 20.01 10.26 -9.10
N TYR A 168 19.30 9.28 -8.55
CA TYR A 168 19.53 7.87 -8.87
C TYR A 168 19.27 7.58 -10.35
N GLN A 169 18.22 8.13 -10.93
CA GLN A 169 17.92 7.95 -12.34
C GLN A 169 19.00 8.54 -13.25
N PHE A 170 19.54 9.70 -12.93
CA PHE A 170 20.65 10.29 -13.67
C PHE A 170 21.92 9.42 -13.65
N VAL A 171 22.23 8.83 -12.49
CA VAL A 171 23.42 7.97 -12.35
C VAL A 171 23.26 6.65 -13.11
N VAL A 172 22.05 6.06 -13.11
CA VAL A 172 21.83 4.73 -13.72
C VAL A 172 21.62 4.83 -15.24
N THR A 173 21.02 5.93 -15.72
CA THR A 173 20.69 6.06 -17.17
C THR A 173 21.81 6.66 -18.01
N ASP A 174 22.93 7.13 -17.40
CA ASP A 174 24.04 7.85 -18.09
C ASP A 174 23.54 8.91 -19.10
N SER A 175 22.34 9.41 -18.91
CA SER A 175 21.74 10.45 -19.74
C SER A 175 22.18 11.80 -19.23
N TYR A 176 23.30 12.28 -19.77
CA TYR A 176 23.71 13.68 -19.70
C TYR A 176 22.85 14.51 -20.65
#